data_d8f89bc99119e119fe517113fc2c5e6c
#
_entry.id   d8f89bc99119e119fe517113fc2c5e6c
#
_cell.length_a   1.000
_cell.length_b   1.000
_cell.length_c   1.000
_cell.angle_alpha   90.00
_cell.angle_beta   90.00
_cell.angle_gamma   90.00
#
_symmetry.space_group_name_H-M   'P 1'
#
loop_
_entity.id
_entity.type
_entity.pdbx_description
1 polymer ?
#
loop_
_entity_poly.entity_id
_entity_poly.type
_entity_poly.pdbx_seq_one_letter_code
_entity_poly.pdbx_strand_id
1 'polypeptide(L)'
;MKNKNILILGSTGFIGRSLTKKLLSKGHHITSPVRNPDKVKRNILSGDIGQINIIPFNVSNLYSIEADIKEADIIVNLLGILFEKPNRSFDTIHYHVPKVIADMANKHNKRFIHISSLGSTTETKSSYLYSKALGEQYIETNHNNYSIIKPSIVFGEEDNFLNQFGYMTKFLPFLPLYKKGNTKFQPIYLDDLTSFISEIIDSDDSNFLNKSIDAVGPNIYSFKEILEMIFEIVKKKKRFINIPDFFASLQGRLMGALPNPPFTYDQFLSLSHDSISPGADKFIEASLGRELSSMKLVASNYLKKFIDKV
;
A
#
# COMPACT_ATOMS: atom_id res chain seq x y z
N MET A 1 -21.72 6.95 -15.62
CA MET A 1 -21.23 7.32 -14.26
C MET A 1 -21.09 8.83 -14.20
N LYS A 2 -21.36 9.46 -13.05
CA LYS A 2 -21.15 10.91 -12.87
C LYS A 2 -19.67 11.16 -12.55
N ASN A 3 -19.04 12.12 -13.25
CA ASN A 3 -17.66 12.51 -12.93
C ASN A 3 -17.61 13.09 -11.51
N LYS A 4 -16.62 12.67 -10.73
CA LYS A 4 -16.41 13.09 -9.33
C LYS A 4 -15.12 13.89 -9.22
N ASN A 5 -15.07 14.82 -8.28
CA ASN A 5 -13.85 15.51 -7.85
C ASN A 5 -13.22 14.72 -6.71
N ILE A 6 -12.02 14.20 -6.89
CA ILE A 6 -11.37 13.29 -5.93
C ILE A 6 -10.04 13.89 -5.48
N LEU A 7 -9.87 14.08 -4.18
CA LEU A 7 -8.60 14.49 -3.61
C LEU A 7 -7.81 13.24 -3.19
N ILE A 8 -6.60 13.04 -3.75
CA ILE A 8 -5.77 11.87 -3.50
C ILE A 8 -4.47 12.25 -2.82
N LEU A 9 -4.39 12.01 -1.52
CA LEU A 9 -3.14 12.08 -0.76
C LEU A 9 -2.28 10.86 -1.09
N GLY A 10 -1.02 11.08 -1.52
CA GLY A 10 -0.12 9.99 -1.92
C GLY A 10 -0.28 9.53 -3.38
N SER A 11 -0.90 10.32 -4.24
CA SER A 11 -1.11 10.08 -5.69
C SER A 11 0.18 9.73 -6.46
N THR A 12 1.33 10.21 -6.03
CA THR A 12 2.65 9.95 -6.65
C THR A 12 3.33 8.67 -6.15
N GLY A 13 2.74 7.98 -5.17
CA GLY A 13 3.21 6.71 -4.65
C GLY A 13 2.90 5.52 -5.57
N PHE A 14 3.33 4.31 -5.19
CA PHE A 14 3.13 3.07 -5.96
C PHE A 14 1.66 2.79 -6.28
N ILE A 15 0.80 2.71 -5.24
CA ILE A 15 -0.65 2.53 -5.42
C ILE A 15 -1.27 3.78 -6.04
N GLY A 16 -0.84 4.97 -5.58
CA GLY A 16 -1.42 6.25 -5.98
C GLY A 16 -1.33 6.53 -7.48
N ARG A 17 -0.19 6.25 -8.12
CA ARG A 17 -0.03 6.44 -9.58
C ARG A 17 -0.98 5.57 -10.38
N SER A 18 -1.09 4.29 -10.01
CA SER A 18 -1.99 3.36 -10.67
C SER A 18 -3.45 3.77 -10.51
N LEU A 19 -3.86 4.09 -9.27
CA LEU A 19 -5.22 4.54 -8.99
C LEU A 19 -5.55 5.86 -9.72
N THR A 20 -4.66 6.86 -9.65
CA THR A 20 -4.85 8.15 -10.32
C THR A 20 -5.05 7.96 -11.83
N LYS A 21 -4.17 7.17 -12.48
CA LYS A 21 -4.31 6.87 -13.91
C LYS A 21 -5.67 6.21 -14.24
N LYS A 22 -6.09 5.27 -13.42
CA LYS A 22 -7.37 4.55 -13.61
C LYS A 22 -8.58 5.50 -13.45
N LEU A 23 -8.57 6.37 -12.46
CA LEU A 23 -9.66 7.32 -12.23
C LEU A 23 -9.73 8.39 -13.32
N LEU A 24 -8.58 8.90 -13.79
CA LEU A 24 -8.53 9.83 -14.91
C LEU A 24 -9.09 9.21 -16.19
N SER A 25 -8.77 7.92 -16.48
CA SER A 25 -9.33 7.23 -17.65
C SER A 25 -10.85 7.01 -17.59
N LYS A 26 -11.45 7.08 -16.39
CA LYS A 26 -12.90 7.06 -16.18
C LYS A 26 -13.55 8.43 -16.22
N GLY A 27 -12.77 9.51 -16.43
CA GLY A 27 -13.27 10.87 -16.56
C GLY A 27 -13.39 11.65 -15.25
N HIS A 28 -12.89 11.13 -14.12
CA HIS A 28 -12.86 11.86 -12.85
C HIS A 28 -11.85 13.00 -12.86
N HIS A 29 -12.09 14.02 -12.02
CA HIS A 29 -11.15 15.11 -11.77
C HIS A 29 -10.37 14.85 -10.49
N ILE A 30 -9.05 14.99 -10.56
CA ILE A 30 -8.16 14.64 -9.44
C ILE A 30 -7.46 15.90 -8.91
N THR A 31 -7.59 16.16 -7.62
CA THR A 31 -6.70 17.07 -6.88
C THR A 31 -5.62 16.22 -6.19
N SER A 32 -4.37 16.54 -6.50
CA SER A 32 -3.19 15.78 -6.07
C SER A 32 -2.30 16.64 -5.17
N PRO A 33 -2.46 16.60 -3.84
CA PRO A 33 -1.55 17.25 -2.90
C PRO A 33 -0.19 16.56 -2.88
N VAL A 34 0.88 17.28 -3.20
CA VAL A 34 2.24 16.74 -3.28
C VAL A 34 3.26 17.66 -2.60
N ARG A 35 4.35 17.08 -2.07
CA ARG A 35 5.38 17.84 -1.35
C ARG A 35 6.17 18.82 -2.21
N ASN A 36 6.35 18.48 -3.46
CA ASN A 36 7.11 19.29 -4.40
C ASN A 36 6.48 19.17 -5.80
N PRO A 37 5.54 20.07 -6.15
CA PRO A 37 4.87 20.07 -7.44
C PRO A 37 5.83 20.10 -8.63
N ASP A 38 6.92 20.85 -8.54
CA ASP A 38 7.89 21.02 -9.64
C ASP A 38 8.64 19.72 -9.98
N LYS A 39 8.75 18.79 -9.00
CA LYS A 39 9.39 17.49 -9.19
C LYS A 39 8.44 16.40 -9.70
N VAL A 40 7.15 16.66 -9.78
CA VAL A 40 6.19 15.73 -10.33
C VAL A 40 6.37 15.67 -11.84
N LYS A 41 6.98 14.60 -12.34
CA LYS A 41 7.11 14.39 -13.78
C LYS A 41 5.71 14.26 -14.39
N ARG A 42 5.43 15.00 -15.46
CA ARG A 42 4.13 14.99 -16.17
C ARG A 42 3.67 13.58 -16.56
N ASN A 43 4.62 12.67 -16.82
CA ASN A 43 4.34 11.28 -17.17
C ASN A 43 3.91 10.40 -15.99
N ILE A 44 4.01 10.89 -14.74
CA ILE A 44 3.60 10.13 -13.54
C ILE A 44 2.09 10.23 -13.32
N LEU A 45 1.55 11.41 -13.63
CA LEU A 45 0.12 11.70 -13.48
C LEU A 45 -0.36 12.25 -14.83
N SER A 46 -0.77 11.35 -15.73
CA SER A 46 -1.26 11.68 -17.07
C SER A 46 -2.77 11.59 -17.09
N GLY A 47 -3.42 12.63 -17.60
CA GLY A 47 -4.85 12.75 -17.88
C GLY A 47 -5.06 13.77 -18.97
N ASP A 48 -6.31 14.02 -19.35
CA ASP A 48 -6.65 15.09 -20.27
C ASP A 48 -6.42 16.47 -19.63
N ILE A 49 -6.35 17.49 -20.46
CA ILE A 49 -6.12 18.87 -20.01
C ILE A 49 -7.23 19.26 -19.02
N GLY A 50 -6.84 19.70 -17.81
CA GLY A 50 -7.77 20.15 -16.76
C GLY A 50 -8.31 19.04 -15.85
N GLN A 51 -8.04 17.75 -16.11
CA GLN A 51 -8.50 16.67 -15.24
C GLN A 51 -7.68 16.54 -13.95
N ILE A 52 -6.45 17.03 -13.90
CA ILE A 52 -5.59 16.92 -12.72
C ILE A 52 -5.09 18.29 -12.27
N ASN A 53 -5.28 18.56 -10.98
CA ASN A 53 -4.77 19.72 -10.28
C ASN A 53 -3.71 19.29 -9.27
N ILE A 54 -2.46 19.72 -9.44
CA ILE A 54 -1.35 19.39 -8.55
C ILE A 54 -1.12 20.59 -7.63
N ILE A 55 -1.28 20.37 -6.32
CA ILE A 55 -1.14 21.42 -5.31
C ILE A 55 -0.01 21.12 -4.31
N PRO A 56 0.65 22.14 -3.76
CA PRO A 56 1.67 21.95 -2.74
C PRO A 56 1.04 21.43 -1.43
N PHE A 57 1.71 20.47 -0.79
CA PHE A 57 1.24 19.91 0.47
C PHE A 57 2.40 19.49 1.37
N ASN A 58 2.29 19.84 2.65
CA ASN A 58 3.23 19.40 3.67
C ASN A 58 2.46 18.87 4.90
N VAL A 59 2.86 17.68 5.39
CA VAL A 59 2.28 17.05 6.56
C VAL A 59 2.42 17.88 7.86
N SER A 60 3.31 18.88 7.89
CA SER A 60 3.41 19.83 9.01
C SER A 60 2.33 20.92 9.00
N ASN A 61 1.59 21.07 7.89
CA ASN A 61 0.48 22.01 7.76
C ASN A 61 -0.68 21.34 7.02
N LEU A 62 -1.41 20.47 7.73
CA LEU A 62 -2.51 19.68 7.16
C LEU A 62 -3.70 20.53 6.74
N TYR A 63 -3.95 21.65 7.43
CA TYR A 63 -5.09 22.55 7.15
C TYR A 63 -4.90 23.36 5.86
N SER A 64 -3.70 23.37 5.26
CA SER A 64 -3.45 24.05 3.98
C SER A 64 -4.30 23.53 2.82
N ILE A 65 -4.86 22.33 2.91
CA ILE A 65 -5.70 21.70 1.88
C ILE A 65 -7.19 21.63 2.29
N GLU A 66 -7.61 22.32 3.34
CA GLU A 66 -9.01 22.27 3.81
C GLU A 66 -9.99 22.78 2.74
N ALA A 67 -9.62 23.84 2.00
CA ALA A 67 -10.42 24.33 0.89
C ALA A 67 -10.59 23.29 -0.21
N ASP A 68 -9.52 22.58 -0.56
CA ASP A 68 -9.56 21.53 -1.59
C ASP A 68 -10.39 20.31 -1.11
N ILE A 69 -10.33 19.97 0.19
CA ILE A 69 -11.19 18.94 0.79
C ILE A 69 -12.66 19.33 0.69
N LYS A 70 -12.99 20.60 0.93
CA LYS A 70 -14.37 21.12 0.81
C LYS A 70 -14.91 21.00 -0.62
N GLU A 71 -14.09 21.20 -1.64
CA GLU A 71 -14.48 21.11 -3.05
C GLU A 71 -14.51 19.66 -3.59
N ALA A 72 -13.82 18.73 -2.94
CA ALA A 72 -13.81 17.33 -3.32
C ALA A 72 -15.15 16.65 -2.98
N ASP A 73 -15.53 15.63 -3.76
CA ASP A 73 -16.63 14.70 -3.42
C ASP A 73 -16.11 13.57 -2.51
N ILE A 74 -14.90 13.10 -2.79
CA ILE A 74 -14.26 11.98 -2.11
C ILE A 74 -12.80 12.32 -1.80
N ILE A 75 -12.35 11.98 -0.60
CA ILE A 75 -10.94 12.06 -0.19
C ILE A 75 -10.38 10.65 -0.10
N VAL A 76 -9.24 10.40 -0.76
CA VAL A 76 -8.51 9.12 -0.71
C VAL A 76 -7.15 9.34 -0.05
N ASN A 77 -6.91 8.68 1.07
CA ASN A 77 -5.63 8.73 1.77
C ASN A 77 -4.82 7.45 1.52
N LEU A 78 -3.77 7.57 0.71
CA LEU A 78 -2.79 6.52 0.39
C LEU A 78 -1.43 6.79 1.07
N LEU A 79 -1.34 7.78 1.97
CA LEU A 79 -0.08 8.08 2.63
C LEU A 79 0.31 6.93 3.56
N GLY A 80 1.54 6.48 3.40
CA GLY A 80 2.13 5.44 4.24
C GLY A 80 3.65 5.41 4.08
N ILE A 81 4.33 4.95 5.11
CA ILE A 81 5.77 4.74 5.13
C ILE A 81 6.06 3.35 5.68
N LEU A 82 7.14 2.72 5.23
CA LEU A 82 7.60 1.39 5.71
C LEU A 82 8.76 1.50 6.71
N PHE A 83 9.29 2.69 6.92
CA PHE A 83 10.30 3.03 7.90
C PHE A 83 10.28 4.52 8.20
N GLU A 84 10.70 4.89 9.40
CA GLU A 84 10.73 6.26 9.85
C GLU A 84 11.93 7.05 9.29
N LYS A 85 11.78 8.34 9.16
CA LYS A 85 12.83 9.32 8.82
C LYS A 85 12.69 10.52 9.73
N PRO A 86 13.74 11.35 9.87
CA PRO A 86 13.58 12.66 10.48
C PRO A 86 12.37 13.38 9.87
N ASN A 87 11.46 13.89 10.70
CA ASN A 87 10.21 14.55 10.32
C ASN A 87 9.12 13.65 9.68
N ARG A 88 9.23 12.31 9.77
CA ARG A 88 8.23 11.35 9.29
C ARG A 88 8.21 10.10 10.16
N SER A 89 7.56 10.18 11.30
CA SER A 89 7.30 9.03 12.16
C SER A 89 6.08 8.24 11.68
N PHE A 90 6.00 7.00 12.10
CA PHE A 90 4.79 6.18 11.94
C PHE A 90 3.58 6.85 12.56
N ASP A 91 3.71 7.39 13.78
CA ASP A 91 2.65 8.11 14.47
C ASP A 91 2.13 9.29 13.63
N THR A 92 3.03 10.11 13.07
CA THR A 92 2.62 11.25 12.25
C THR A 92 1.85 10.81 11.01
N ILE A 93 2.39 9.84 10.26
CA ILE A 93 1.86 9.49 8.93
C ILE A 93 0.66 8.54 9.01
N HIS A 94 0.65 7.61 9.96
CA HIS A 94 -0.38 6.56 10.02
C HIS A 94 -1.51 6.85 11.01
N TYR A 95 -1.28 7.77 11.96
CA TYR A 95 -2.29 8.15 12.94
C TYR A 95 -2.68 9.63 12.84
N HIS A 96 -1.73 10.58 13.03
CA HIS A 96 -2.06 12.00 13.09
C HIS A 96 -2.62 12.54 11.76
N VAL A 97 -1.99 12.20 10.62
CA VAL A 97 -2.46 12.63 9.29
C VAL A 97 -3.87 12.10 9.00
N PRO A 98 -4.16 10.78 9.03
CA PRO A 98 -5.51 10.29 8.74
C PRO A 98 -6.55 10.83 9.73
N LYS A 99 -6.19 11.02 11.00
CA LYS A 99 -7.06 11.68 12.00
C LYS A 99 -7.50 13.06 11.52
N VAL A 100 -6.57 13.98 11.26
CA VAL A 100 -6.89 15.37 10.88
C VAL A 100 -7.63 15.43 9.55
N ILE A 101 -7.26 14.58 8.57
CA ILE A 101 -7.96 14.52 7.27
C ILE A 101 -9.39 13.99 7.45
N ALA A 102 -9.59 12.97 8.28
CA ALA A 102 -10.92 12.46 8.60
C ALA A 102 -11.81 13.52 9.28
N ASP A 103 -11.24 14.30 10.23
CA ASP A 103 -11.95 15.39 10.90
C ASP A 103 -12.40 16.45 9.90
N MET A 104 -11.51 16.87 8.97
CA MET A 104 -11.87 17.82 7.91
C MET A 104 -12.91 17.24 6.95
N ALA A 105 -12.76 15.97 6.55
CA ALA A 105 -13.72 15.29 5.70
C ALA A 105 -15.11 15.22 6.36
N ASN A 106 -15.17 14.89 7.65
CA ASN A 106 -16.41 14.85 8.42
C ASN A 106 -17.05 16.24 8.57
N LYS A 107 -16.24 17.26 8.88
CA LYS A 107 -16.68 18.67 8.95
C LYS A 107 -17.40 19.15 7.67
N HIS A 108 -16.93 18.68 6.51
CA HIS A 108 -17.47 19.05 5.19
C HIS A 108 -18.38 17.96 4.57
N ASN A 109 -18.80 16.96 5.35
CA ASN A 109 -19.66 15.85 4.90
C ASN A 109 -19.11 15.10 3.67
N LYS A 110 -17.79 14.86 3.62
CA LYS A 110 -17.12 14.19 2.50
C LYS A 110 -16.89 12.72 2.80
N ARG A 111 -16.94 11.88 1.77
CA ARG A 111 -16.56 10.48 1.87
C ARG A 111 -15.05 10.34 2.01
N PHE A 112 -14.61 9.52 2.96
CA PHE A 112 -13.19 9.28 3.24
C PHE A 112 -12.81 7.83 3.00
N ILE A 113 -11.89 7.59 2.05
CA ILE A 113 -11.33 6.27 1.77
C ILE A 113 -9.90 6.24 2.28
N HIS A 114 -9.61 5.33 3.21
CA HIS A 114 -8.29 5.19 3.83
C HIS A 114 -7.65 3.85 3.51
N ILE A 115 -6.38 3.87 3.10
CA ILE A 115 -5.61 2.65 2.87
C ILE A 115 -4.74 2.35 4.09
N SER A 116 -5.12 1.30 4.79
CA SER A 116 -4.37 0.77 5.93
C SER A 116 -3.49 -0.43 5.55
N SER A 117 -3.43 -1.45 6.37
CA SER A 117 -2.67 -2.67 6.14
C SER A 117 -3.35 -3.86 6.79
N LEU A 118 -3.43 -4.98 6.09
CA LEU A 118 -3.90 -6.23 6.69
C LEU A 118 -2.96 -6.64 7.82
N GLY A 119 -3.53 -7.07 8.96
CA GLY A 119 -2.77 -7.41 10.16
C GLY A 119 -2.46 -6.23 11.09
N SER A 120 -2.94 -5.00 10.77
CA SER A 120 -2.88 -3.88 11.72
C SER A 120 -3.64 -4.23 13.00
N THR A 121 -2.98 -4.05 14.15
CA THR A 121 -3.52 -4.35 15.47
C THR A 121 -2.81 -3.54 16.54
N THR A 122 -3.51 -3.23 17.62
CA THR A 122 -2.90 -2.62 18.82
C THR A 122 -2.22 -3.65 19.71
N GLU A 123 -2.39 -4.94 19.44
CA GLU A 123 -1.74 -6.05 20.17
C GLU A 123 -0.46 -6.51 19.46
N THR A 124 0.46 -5.58 19.19
CA THR A 124 1.71 -5.86 18.46
C THR A 124 2.88 -5.10 19.01
N LYS A 125 4.10 -5.61 18.78
CA LYS A 125 5.35 -4.89 19.03
C LYS A 125 5.83 -4.08 17.83
N SER A 126 5.22 -4.24 16.66
CA SER A 126 5.51 -3.46 15.47
C SER A 126 4.86 -2.08 15.58
N SER A 127 5.66 -1.03 15.61
CA SER A 127 5.18 0.36 15.61
C SER A 127 4.42 0.70 14.33
N TYR A 128 4.80 0.09 13.22
CA TYR A 128 4.09 0.21 11.93
C TYR A 128 2.64 -0.30 12.03
N LEU A 129 2.45 -1.57 12.45
CA LEU A 129 1.11 -2.16 12.57
C LEU A 129 0.28 -1.47 13.64
N TYR A 130 0.90 -1.11 14.76
CA TYR A 130 0.26 -0.38 15.84
C TYR A 130 -0.27 0.99 15.40
N SER A 131 0.58 1.80 14.76
CA SER A 131 0.18 3.13 14.29
C SER A 131 -0.92 3.09 13.23
N LYS A 132 -0.90 2.09 12.34
CA LYS A 132 -1.97 1.84 11.37
C LYS A 132 -3.29 1.55 12.08
N ALA A 133 -3.28 0.67 13.09
CA ALA A 133 -4.46 0.33 13.86
C ALA A 133 -5.05 1.53 14.60
N LEU A 134 -4.20 2.40 15.15
CA LEU A 134 -4.69 3.64 15.80
C LEU A 134 -5.42 4.57 14.81
N GLY A 135 -4.88 4.70 13.58
CA GLY A 135 -5.53 5.47 12.52
C GLY A 135 -6.89 4.89 12.11
N GLU A 136 -6.96 3.57 11.96
CA GLU A 136 -8.21 2.84 11.69
C GLU A 136 -9.25 3.10 12.79
N GLN A 137 -8.91 2.84 14.05
CA GLN A 137 -9.81 3.02 15.20
C GLN A 137 -10.32 4.44 15.30
N TYR A 138 -9.47 5.44 15.03
CA TYR A 138 -9.90 6.84 15.03
C TYR A 138 -10.96 7.10 13.97
N ILE A 139 -10.73 6.65 12.74
CA ILE A 139 -11.66 6.84 11.62
C ILE A 139 -12.99 6.14 11.92
N GLU A 140 -12.95 4.88 12.34
CA GLU A 140 -14.13 4.08 12.66
C GLU A 140 -15.01 4.70 13.74
N THR A 141 -14.39 5.35 14.72
CA THR A 141 -15.10 5.97 15.86
C THR A 141 -15.65 7.36 15.53
N ASN A 142 -14.96 8.12 14.68
CA ASN A 142 -15.21 9.57 14.56
C ASN A 142 -15.69 10.01 13.16
N HIS A 143 -15.75 9.12 12.17
CA HIS A 143 -16.20 9.46 10.82
C HIS A 143 -17.41 8.60 10.41
N ASN A 144 -18.43 9.22 9.80
CA ASN A 144 -19.70 8.56 9.47
C ASN A 144 -19.85 8.19 7.98
N ASN A 145 -18.84 8.41 7.16
CA ASN A 145 -18.88 8.11 5.71
C ASN A 145 -17.49 7.69 5.23
N TYR A 146 -17.04 6.52 5.70
CA TYR A 146 -15.70 6.04 5.40
C TYR A 146 -15.69 4.66 4.73
N SER A 147 -14.55 4.34 4.13
CA SER A 147 -14.16 2.97 3.75
C SER A 147 -12.68 2.80 4.09
N ILE A 148 -12.34 1.83 4.92
CA ILE A 148 -10.95 1.47 5.22
C ILE A 148 -10.62 0.22 4.43
N ILE A 149 -9.58 0.29 3.59
CA ILE A 149 -9.13 -0.84 2.79
C ILE A 149 -7.80 -1.32 3.38
N LYS A 150 -7.72 -2.61 3.68
CA LYS A 150 -6.59 -3.25 4.37
C LYS A 150 -5.91 -4.25 3.44
N PRO A 151 -5.00 -3.80 2.56
CA PRO A 151 -4.31 -4.71 1.66
C PRO A 151 -3.28 -5.58 2.41
N SER A 152 -3.14 -6.82 1.94
CA SER A 152 -1.95 -7.63 2.17
C SER A 152 -0.78 -7.06 1.34
N ILE A 153 0.28 -7.82 1.10
CA ILE A 153 1.38 -7.35 0.24
C ILE A 153 0.83 -6.99 -1.14
N VAL A 154 1.05 -5.74 -1.56
CA VAL A 154 0.70 -5.28 -2.90
C VAL A 154 1.91 -5.47 -3.82
N PHE A 155 1.74 -6.24 -4.88
CA PHE A 155 2.81 -6.54 -5.84
C PHE A 155 2.49 -6.00 -7.24
N GLY A 156 3.55 -5.74 -8.02
CA GLY A 156 3.47 -5.22 -9.39
C GLY A 156 4.84 -4.78 -9.89
N GLU A 157 4.93 -4.26 -11.11
CA GLU A 157 6.19 -4.00 -11.80
C GLU A 157 7.17 -3.13 -11.00
N GLU A 158 6.66 -2.15 -10.23
CA GLU A 158 7.45 -1.22 -9.42
C GLU A 158 7.33 -1.48 -7.91
N ASP A 159 6.89 -2.68 -7.48
CA ASP A 159 6.83 -3.01 -6.06
C ASP A 159 8.23 -3.04 -5.43
N ASN A 160 8.28 -2.75 -4.12
CA ASN A 160 9.53 -2.83 -3.38
C ASN A 160 9.82 -4.23 -2.86
N PHE A 161 8.82 -5.10 -2.71
CA PHE A 161 8.98 -6.38 -2.03
C PHE A 161 9.58 -7.45 -2.95
N LEU A 162 8.90 -7.83 -4.02
CA LEU A 162 9.40 -8.86 -4.94
C LEU A 162 10.64 -8.39 -5.70
N ASN A 163 10.67 -7.10 -6.10
CA ASN A 163 11.83 -6.51 -6.77
C ASN A 163 13.08 -6.50 -5.89
N GLN A 164 12.94 -6.23 -4.59
CA GLN A 164 14.08 -6.26 -3.65
C GLN A 164 14.71 -7.65 -3.58
N PHE A 165 13.90 -8.70 -3.41
CA PHE A 165 14.41 -10.08 -3.37
C PHE A 165 14.93 -10.52 -4.75
N GLY A 166 14.27 -10.14 -5.83
CA GLY A 166 14.78 -10.35 -7.20
C GLY A 166 16.16 -9.72 -7.40
N TYR A 167 16.35 -8.49 -6.94
CA TYR A 167 17.64 -7.80 -6.99
C TYR A 167 18.70 -8.52 -6.13
N MET A 168 18.34 -8.95 -4.92
CA MET A 168 19.26 -9.69 -4.03
C MET A 168 19.79 -10.96 -4.69
N THR A 169 19.00 -11.66 -5.53
CA THR A 169 19.46 -12.86 -6.23
C THR A 169 20.61 -12.61 -7.21
N LYS A 170 20.87 -11.37 -7.63
CA LYS A 170 22.01 -11.03 -8.49
C LYS A 170 23.34 -11.03 -7.74
N PHE A 171 23.32 -10.68 -6.47
CA PHE A 171 24.53 -10.44 -5.68
C PHE A 171 24.76 -11.46 -4.59
N LEU A 172 23.69 -12.08 -4.11
CA LEU A 172 23.75 -13.04 -3.02
C LEU A 172 23.55 -14.46 -3.52
N PRO A 173 24.40 -15.43 -3.11
CA PRO A 173 24.24 -16.83 -3.45
C PRO A 173 23.08 -17.51 -2.71
N PHE A 174 22.49 -16.83 -1.72
CA PHE A 174 21.37 -17.30 -0.91
C PHE A 174 20.47 -16.12 -0.52
N LEU A 175 19.20 -16.41 -0.19
CA LEU A 175 18.29 -15.42 0.40
C LEU A 175 18.07 -15.71 1.89
N PRO A 176 17.91 -14.66 2.72
CA PRO A 176 17.63 -14.83 4.14
C PRO A 176 16.18 -15.29 4.35
N LEU A 177 15.99 -16.26 5.23
CA LEU A 177 14.71 -16.65 5.78
C LEU A 177 14.55 -16.12 7.19
N TYR A 178 13.64 -15.21 7.39
CA TYR A 178 13.21 -14.76 8.71
C TYR A 178 12.04 -15.63 9.19
N LYS A 179 11.95 -15.90 10.49
CA LYS A 179 10.89 -16.76 11.06
C LYS A 179 10.78 -18.13 10.38
N LYS A 180 11.91 -18.67 9.90
CA LYS A 180 11.99 -19.90 9.08
C LYS A 180 11.17 -19.82 7.78
N GLY A 181 10.71 -18.65 7.39
CA GLY A 181 9.87 -18.44 6.19
C GLY A 181 8.42 -18.89 6.34
N ASN A 182 7.92 -19.09 7.56
CA ASN A 182 6.58 -19.65 7.81
C ASN A 182 5.45 -18.62 7.78
N THR A 183 5.78 -17.33 7.92
CA THR A 183 4.78 -16.25 7.87
C THR A 183 4.01 -16.30 6.56
N LYS A 184 2.69 -16.25 6.65
CA LYS A 184 1.79 -16.35 5.50
C LYS A 184 1.32 -15.00 5.02
N PHE A 185 1.22 -14.87 3.71
CA PHE A 185 0.74 -13.70 3.01
C PHE A 185 -0.29 -14.11 1.96
N GLN A 186 -1.21 -13.19 1.67
CA GLN A 186 -2.20 -13.35 0.59
C GLN A 186 -2.08 -12.14 -0.36
N PRO A 187 -0.97 -12.06 -1.16
CA PRO A 187 -0.61 -10.87 -1.92
C PRO A 187 -1.66 -10.52 -2.97
N ILE A 188 -1.94 -9.22 -3.11
CA ILE A 188 -2.86 -8.67 -4.11
C ILE A 188 -2.12 -7.94 -5.22
N TYR A 189 -2.53 -8.13 -6.47
CA TYR A 189 -1.97 -7.40 -7.61
C TYR A 189 -2.40 -5.94 -7.59
N LEU A 190 -1.47 -5.04 -7.90
CA LEU A 190 -1.68 -3.60 -7.91
C LEU A 190 -2.90 -3.17 -8.74
N ASP A 191 -3.09 -3.77 -9.93
CA ASP A 191 -4.23 -3.41 -10.80
C ASP A 191 -5.55 -3.91 -10.22
N ASP A 192 -5.59 -5.09 -9.58
CA ASP A 192 -6.78 -5.61 -8.91
C ASP A 192 -7.16 -4.71 -7.73
N LEU A 193 -6.18 -4.34 -6.89
CA LEU A 193 -6.41 -3.42 -5.76
C LEU A 193 -6.94 -2.06 -6.25
N THR A 194 -6.31 -1.47 -7.26
CA THR A 194 -6.73 -0.15 -7.74
C THR A 194 -8.05 -0.20 -8.51
N SER A 195 -8.38 -1.32 -9.16
CA SER A 195 -9.70 -1.56 -9.72
C SER A 195 -10.77 -1.63 -8.62
N PHE A 196 -10.48 -2.35 -7.53
CA PHE A 196 -11.38 -2.47 -6.39
C PHE A 196 -11.59 -1.12 -5.69
N ILE A 197 -10.53 -0.33 -5.47
CA ILE A 197 -10.66 1.04 -4.92
C ILE A 197 -11.49 1.92 -5.86
N SER A 198 -11.28 1.81 -7.17
CA SER A 198 -12.07 2.56 -8.16
C SER A 198 -13.55 2.16 -8.14
N GLU A 199 -13.85 0.88 -7.95
CA GLU A 199 -15.23 0.40 -7.81
C GLU A 199 -15.89 0.98 -6.55
N ILE A 200 -15.19 0.99 -5.41
CA ILE A 200 -15.65 1.64 -4.19
C ILE A 200 -15.94 3.13 -4.39
N ILE A 201 -15.11 3.84 -5.17
CA ILE A 201 -15.27 5.26 -5.48
C ILE A 201 -16.52 5.48 -6.34
N ASP A 202 -16.77 4.62 -7.32
CA ASP A 202 -17.87 4.76 -8.27
C ASP A 202 -19.22 4.32 -7.71
N SER A 203 -19.17 3.40 -6.73
CA SER A 203 -20.37 2.80 -6.15
C SER A 203 -20.89 3.61 -4.95
N ASP A 204 -22.21 3.67 -4.85
CA ASP A 204 -22.93 4.12 -3.65
C ASP A 204 -23.41 2.92 -2.80
N ASP A 205 -22.86 1.71 -3.04
CA ASP A 205 -23.24 0.49 -2.34
C ASP A 205 -22.89 0.57 -0.85
N SER A 206 -23.89 0.31 0.00
CA SER A 206 -23.74 0.25 1.46
C SER A 206 -22.76 -0.83 1.92
N ASN A 207 -22.43 -1.81 1.07
CA ASN A 207 -21.41 -2.81 1.36
C ASN A 207 -20.01 -2.24 1.53
N PHE A 208 -19.75 -1.04 1.01
CA PHE A 208 -18.47 -0.36 1.12
C PHE A 208 -18.46 0.78 2.17
N LEU A 209 -19.62 1.20 2.65
CA LEU A 209 -19.72 2.34 3.56
C LEU A 209 -19.59 1.90 5.03
N ASN A 210 -18.82 2.68 5.79
CA ASN A 210 -18.56 2.49 7.23
C ASN A 210 -18.04 1.07 7.53
N LYS A 211 -17.11 0.62 6.69
CA LYS A 211 -16.51 -0.71 6.82
C LYS A 211 -15.01 -0.69 6.64
N SER A 212 -14.36 -1.59 7.36
CA SER A 212 -12.98 -2.04 7.13
C SER A 212 -13.01 -3.30 6.28
N ILE A 213 -12.33 -3.28 5.12
CA ILE A 213 -12.39 -4.32 4.09
C ILE A 213 -10.98 -4.84 3.84
N ASP A 214 -10.78 -6.12 4.07
CA ASP A 214 -9.53 -6.79 3.78
C ASP A 214 -9.37 -6.96 2.27
N ALA A 215 -8.22 -6.51 1.73
CA ALA A 215 -7.94 -6.55 0.30
C ALA A 215 -6.80 -7.53 0.02
N VAL A 216 -7.16 -8.72 -0.46
CA VAL A 216 -6.24 -9.84 -0.65
C VAL A 216 -6.37 -10.45 -2.04
N GLY A 217 -5.31 -11.12 -2.49
CA GLY A 217 -5.30 -11.86 -3.76
C GLY A 217 -5.82 -13.28 -3.61
N PRO A 218 -5.84 -14.05 -4.72
CA PRO A 218 -6.52 -15.35 -4.78
C PRO A 218 -5.74 -16.48 -4.08
N ASN A 219 -4.47 -16.30 -3.76
CA ASN A 219 -3.63 -17.38 -3.25
C ASN A 219 -2.88 -16.97 -1.98
N ILE A 220 -2.77 -17.91 -1.05
CA ILE A 220 -1.97 -17.77 0.17
C ILE A 220 -0.61 -18.43 -0.06
N TYR A 221 0.46 -17.73 0.31
CA TYR A 221 1.83 -18.20 0.24
C TYR A 221 2.55 -17.97 1.58
N SER A 222 3.40 -18.90 1.98
CA SER A 222 4.40 -18.63 2.99
C SER A 222 5.50 -17.71 2.43
N PHE A 223 6.21 -17.00 3.28
CA PHE A 223 7.36 -16.20 2.86
C PHE A 223 8.39 -17.01 2.07
N LYS A 224 8.63 -18.27 2.50
CA LYS A 224 9.52 -19.19 1.81
C LYS A 224 9.03 -19.50 0.38
N GLU A 225 7.75 -19.81 0.19
CA GLU A 225 7.18 -20.09 -1.13
C GLU A 225 7.28 -18.90 -2.07
N ILE A 226 7.11 -17.67 -1.55
CA ILE A 226 7.33 -16.44 -2.34
C ILE A 226 8.78 -16.36 -2.82
N LEU A 227 9.75 -16.60 -1.94
CA LEU A 227 11.16 -16.58 -2.33
C LEU A 227 11.54 -17.73 -3.28
N GLU A 228 10.94 -18.90 -3.11
CA GLU A 228 11.11 -20.04 -4.04
C GLU A 228 10.61 -19.69 -5.43
N MET A 229 9.44 -19.04 -5.53
CA MET A 229 8.89 -18.57 -6.80
C MET A 229 9.81 -17.53 -7.46
N ILE A 230 10.40 -16.60 -6.70
CA ILE A 230 11.37 -15.65 -7.25
C ILE A 230 12.56 -16.39 -7.85
N PHE A 231 13.15 -17.39 -7.15
CA PHE A 231 14.23 -18.19 -7.68
C PHE A 231 13.86 -18.95 -8.97
N GLU A 232 12.63 -19.48 -9.04
CA GLU A 232 12.13 -20.13 -10.26
C GLU A 232 12.08 -19.16 -11.44
N ILE A 233 11.50 -17.96 -11.24
CA ILE A 233 11.36 -16.95 -12.28
C ILE A 233 12.72 -16.46 -12.78
N VAL A 234 13.66 -16.22 -11.87
CA VAL A 234 15.02 -15.74 -12.21
C VAL A 234 15.97 -16.88 -12.66
N LYS A 235 15.49 -18.12 -12.70
CA LYS A 235 16.24 -19.32 -13.13
C LYS A 235 17.51 -19.58 -12.33
N LYS A 236 17.48 -19.34 -11.03
CA LYS A 236 18.61 -19.61 -10.10
C LYS A 236 18.31 -20.76 -9.16
N LYS A 237 19.39 -21.41 -8.66
CA LYS A 237 19.25 -22.49 -7.66
C LYS A 237 18.71 -21.92 -6.36
N LYS A 238 17.67 -22.55 -5.80
CA LYS A 238 17.08 -22.19 -4.50
C LYS A 238 18.08 -22.42 -3.38
N ARG A 239 18.51 -21.36 -2.73
CA ARG A 239 19.39 -21.41 -1.55
C ARG A 239 18.90 -20.45 -0.50
N PHE A 240 18.76 -20.92 0.72
CA PHE A 240 18.28 -20.13 1.86
C PHE A 240 19.21 -20.26 3.06
N ILE A 241 19.30 -19.19 3.82
CA ILE A 241 19.90 -19.20 5.15
C ILE A 241 18.84 -18.76 6.16
N ASN A 242 18.54 -19.62 7.12
CA ASN A 242 17.70 -19.25 8.25
C ASN A 242 18.46 -18.27 9.14
N ILE A 243 17.90 -17.07 9.31
CA ILE A 243 18.43 -16.06 10.21
C ILE A 243 17.72 -16.21 11.56
N PRO A 244 18.44 -16.62 12.62
CA PRO A 244 17.87 -16.68 13.97
C PRO A 244 17.33 -15.31 14.39
N ASP A 245 16.27 -15.30 15.19
CA ASP A 245 15.55 -14.06 15.58
C ASP A 245 16.46 -13.01 16.22
N PHE A 246 17.43 -13.45 17.01
CA PHE A 246 18.42 -12.56 17.61
C PHE A 246 19.24 -11.81 16.56
N PHE A 247 19.78 -12.52 15.56
CA PHE A 247 20.56 -11.88 14.48
C PHE A 247 19.69 -11.06 13.55
N ALA A 248 18.46 -11.50 13.25
CA ALA A 248 17.49 -10.71 12.47
C ALA A 248 17.14 -9.39 13.17
N SER A 249 16.93 -9.42 14.47
CA SER A 249 16.70 -8.24 15.31
C SER A 249 17.90 -7.28 15.30
N LEU A 250 19.10 -7.79 15.49
CA LEU A 250 20.34 -7.00 15.46
C LEU A 250 20.56 -6.39 14.08
N GLN A 251 20.41 -7.19 13.01
CA GLN A 251 20.50 -6.74 11.62
C GLN A 251 19.51 -5.61 11.34
N GLY A 252 18.22 -5.78 11.72
CA GLY A 252 17.19 -4.78 11.52
C GLY A 252 17.48 -3.46 12.23
N ARG A 253 18.08 -3.49 13.42
CA ARG A 253 18.51 -2.27 14.15
C ARG A 253 19.69 -1.58 13.47
N LEU A 254 20.71 -2.32 13.08
CA LEU A 254 21.90 -1.77 12.41
C LEU A 254 21.56 -1.21 11.03
N MET A 255 20.83 -1.97 10.21
CA MET A 255 20.43 -1.53 8.86
C MET A 255 19.39 -0.42 8.92
N GLY A 256 18.54 -0.39 9.95
CA GLY A 256 17.55 0.67 10.17
C GLY A 256 18.15 2.07 10.35
N ALA A 257 19.41 2.18 10.74
CA ALA A 257 20.14 3.44 10.84
C ALA A 257 20.55 4.04 9.46
N LEU A 258 20.43 3.28 8.38
CA LEU A 258 20.75 3.76 7.03
C LEU A 258 19.69 4.74 6.51
N PRO A 259 20.04 5.71 5.66
CA PRO A 259 19.06 6.67 5.10
C PRO A 259 17.92 6.03 4.31
N ASN A 260 18.16 4.88 3.68
CA ASN A 260 17.18 4.05 2.98
C ASN A 260 17.42 2.59 3.35
N PRO A 261 16.92 2.15 4.51
CA PRO A 261 17.21 0.82 5.03
C PRO A 261 16.60 -0.26 4.13
N PRO A 262 17.38 -1.26 3.72
CA PRO A 262 16.84 -2.40 2.98
C PRO A 262 15.97 -3.31 3.86
N PHE A 263 16.17 -3.26 5.18
CA PHE A 263 15.42 -4.03 6.16
C PHE A 263 15.49 -3.32 7.53
N THR A 264 14.37 -3.27 8.25
CA THR A 264 14.29 -2.61 9.57
C THR A 264 13.87 -3.61 10.66
N TYR A 265 14.15 -3.24 11.91
CA TYR A 265 13.68 -4.02 13.06
C TYR A 265 12.15 -4.11 13.12
N ASP A 266 11.44 -3.03 12.76
CA ASP A 266 9.99 -3.02 12.74
C ASP A 266 9.41 -3.95 11.65
N GLN A 267 10.06 -4.00 10.46
CA GLN A 267 9.71 -4.98 9.43
C GLN A 267 9.93 -6.42 9.89
N PHE A 268 11.00 -6.69 10.67
CA PHE A 268 11.19 -8.00 11.29
C PHE A 268 10.06 -8.34 12.27
N LEU A 269 9.61 -7.38 13.07
CA LEU A 269 8.50 -7.58 14.00
C LEU A 269 7.18 -7.84 13.26
N SER A 270 6.91 -7.13 12.19
CA SER A 270 5.70 -7.32 11.37
C SER A 270 5.65 -8.70 10.69
N LEU A 271 6.81 -9.31 10.37
CA LEU A 271 6.89 -10.71 9.89
C LEU A 271 6.48 -11.76 10.95
N SER A 272 6.17 -11.37 12.17
CA SER A 272 5.62 -12.29 13.18
C SER A 272 4.09 -12.47 13.07
N HIS A 273 3.45 -11.72 12.20
CA HIS A 273 2.00 -11.74 11.98
C HIS A 273 1.70 -12.18 10.55
N ASP A 274 0.79 -13.14 10.40
CA ASP A 274 0.27 -13.51 9.09
C ASP A 274 -0.56 -12.37 8.51
N SER A 275 -0.48 -12.18 7.20
CA SER A 275 -1.23 -11.16 6.44
C SER A 275 -2.15 -11.87 5.44
N ILE A 276 -3.15 -12.57 5.97
CA ILE A 276 -4.12 -13.38 5.23
C ILE A 276 -5.54 -13.09 5.69
N SER A 277 -6.50 -13.21 4.79
CA SER A 277 -7.95 -13.12 5.07
C SER A 277 -8.68 -14.07 4.13
N PRO A 278 -8.76 -15.37 4.48
CA PRO A 278 -9.38 -16.37 3.62
C PRO A 278 -10.84 -16.03 3.31
N GLY A 279 -11.21 -16.03 2.03
CA GLY A 279 -12.55 -15.70 1.55
C GLY A 279 -12.77 -14.22 1.19
N ALA A 280 -11.92 -13.28 1.65
CA ALA A 280 -12.03 -11.87 1.27
C ALA A 280 -11.72 -11.63 -0.22
N ASP A 281 -10.91 -12.49 -0.85
CA ASP A 281 -10.67 -12.52 -2.30
C ASP A 281 -11.99 -12.67 -3.08
N LYS A 282 -12.90 -13.52 -2.63
CA LYS A 282 -14.20 -13.74 -3.30
C LYS A 282 -15.11 -12.53 -3.27
N PHE A 283 -15.05 -11.74 -2.21
CA PHE A 283 -15.77 -10.47 -2.14
C PHE A 283 -15.26 -9.46 -3.18
N ILE A 284 -13.93 -9.39 -3.36
CA ILE A 284 -13.32 -8.51 -4.36
C ILE A 284 -13.64 -9.01 -5.78
N GLU A 285 -13.53 -10.32 -6.04
CA GLU A 285 -13.91 -10.91 -7.33
C GLU A 285 -15.36 -10.63 -7.71
N ALA A 286 -16.28 -10.80 -6.76
CA ALA A 286 -17.69 -10.47 -6.96
C ALA A 286 -17.92 -8.98 -7.26
N SER A 287 -17.20 -8.10 -6.55
CA SER A 287 -17.28 -6.65 -6.77
C SER A 287 -16.73 -6.24 -8.13
N LEU A 288 -15.69 -6.90 -8.62
CA LEU A 288 -15.05 -6.61 -9.91
C LEU A 288 -15.70 -7.37 -11.10
N GLY A 289 -16.53 -8.37 -10.84
CA GLY A 289 -17.11 -9.22 -11.87
C GLY A 289 -16.07 -10.07 -12.63
N ARG A 290 -14.89 -10.30 -12.04
CA ARG A 290 -13.81 -11.11 -12.63
C ARG A 290 -12.92 -11.74 -11.57
N GLU A 291 -12.19 -12.78 -11.97
CA GLU A 291 -11.15 -13.40 -11.12
C GLU A 291 -9.97 -12.44 -10.88
N LEU A 292 -9.34 -12.59 -9.71
CA LEU A 292 -8.14 -11.86 -9.35
C LEU A 292 -6.89 -12.48 -9.96
N SER A 293 -5.88 -11.65 -10.17
CA SER A 293 -4.65 -12.02 -10.85
C SER A 293 -3.73 -12.86 -9.96
N SER A 294 -3.24 -13.99 -10.47
CA SER A 294 -2.27 -14.82 -9.77
C SER A 294 -0.90 -14.13 -9.69
N MET A 295 -0.29 -14.15 -8.49
CA MET A 295 1.03 -13.57 -8.27
C MET A 295 2.09 -14.21 -9.16
N LYS A 296 2.09 -15.54 -9.30
CA LYS A 296 3.08 -16.25 -10.12
C LYS A 296 3.04 -15.81 -11.59
N LEU A 297 1.84 -15.63 -12.13
CA LEU A 297 1.65 -15.21 -13.52
C LEU A 297 2.17 -13.79 -13.75
N VAL A 298 1.74 -12.84 -12.91
CA VAL A 298 2.11 -11.43 -13.05
C VAL A 298 3.59 -11.19 -12.77
N ALA A 299 4.12 -11.75 -11.67
CA ALA A 299 5.51 -11.59 -11.29
C ALA A 299 6.47 -12.14 -12.34
N SER A 300 6.08 -13.21 -13.05
CA SER A 300 6.85 -13.76 -14.17
C SER A 300 7.10 -12.76 -15.30
N ASN A 301 6.27 -11.75 -15.46
CA ASN A 301 6.44 -10.76 -16.53
C ASN A 301 7.56 -9.76 -16.23
N TYR A 302 7.67 -9.29 -14.99
CA TYR A 302 8.62 -8.21 -14.66
C TYR A 302 9.87 -8.68 -13.91
N LEU A 303 9.84 -9.79 -13.17
CA LEU A 303 11.04 -10.30 -12.48
C LEU A 303 12.07 -10.93 -13.41
N LYS A 304 11.71 -11.26 -14.65
CA LYS A 304 12.67 -11.72 -15.68
C LYS A 304 13.82 -10.76 -15.94
N LYS A 305 13.68 -9.48 -15.63
CA LYS A 305 14.76 -8.48 -15.68
C LYS A 305 15.94 -8.81 -14.75
N PHE A 306 15.75 -9.71 -13.79
CA PHE A 306 16.80 -10.18 -12.88
C PHE A 306 17.47 -11.49 -13.32
N ILE A 307 17.07 -12.08 -14.45
CA ILE A 307 17.79 -13.18 -15.09
C ILE A 307 19.13 -12.62 -15.59
N ASP A 308 20.24 -13.31 -15.29
CA ASP A 308 21.53 -12.93 -15.81
C ASP A 308 21.47 -13.04 -17.36
N LYS A 309 21.87 -11.96 -18.03
CA LYS A 309 22.04 -12.02 -19.50
C LYS A 309 23.26 -12.93 -19.76
N VAL A 310 23.03 -14.01 -20.48
CA VAL A 310 24.07 -14.91 -20.99
C VAL A 310 24.90 -14.19 -22.02
#